data_3df3c9d6a43f804a1460f07ee386d208
#
_entry.id   3df3c9d6a43f804a1460f07ee386d208
#
_cell.length_a   1.000
_cell.length_b   1.000
_cell.length_c   1.000
_cell.angle_alpha   90.00
_cell.angle_beta   90.00
_cell.angle_gamma   90.00
#
_symmetry.space_group_name_H-M   'P 1'
#
loop_
_entity.id
_entity.type
_entity.pdbx_description
1 polymer ?
#
loop_
_entity_poly.entity_id
_entity_poly.type
_entity_poly.pdbx_seq_one_letter_code
_entity_poly.pdbx_strand_id
1 'polypeptide(L)' 'MIVYTPFWKTLRASRESTYTLIKNHHISSSTLDKLRKNKPLNTTTINDFFRILHCNVEHIMAYVPSDQDQAL' A
#
# COMPACT_ATOMS: atom_id res chain seq x y z
N MET A 1 -11.19 -9.62 -1.42
CA MET A 1 -10.45 -8.88 -0.40
C MET A 1 -9.19 -8.28 -1.02
N ILE A 2 -8.96 -7.01 -0.76
CA ILE A 2 -7.74 -6.35 -1.24
C ILE A 2 -6.63 -6.59 -0.24
N VAL A 3 -5.46 -6.98 -0.74
CA VAL A 3 -4.26 -7.16 0.07
C VAL A 3 -3.14 -6.29 -0.49
N TYR A 4 -2.21 -5.89 0.38
CA TYR A 4 -1.11 -5.00 -0.01
C TYR A 4 0.23 -5.73 -0.05
N THR A 5 0.22 -7.04 -0.22
CA THR A 5 1.45 -7.82 -0.36
C THR A 5 2.37 -7.28 -1.45
N PRO A 6 1.85 -6.87 -2.64
CA PRO A 6 2.72 -6.30 -3.67
C PRO A 6 3.43 -5.02 -3.22
N PHE A 7 2.80 -4.19 -2.38
CA PHE A 7 3.43 -2.96 -1.89
C PHE A 7 4.75 -3.25 -1.20
N TRP A 8 4.77 -4.23 -0.30
CA TRP A 8 5.98 -4.55 0.46
C TRP A 8 7.11 -5.04 -0.43
N LYS A 9 6.77 -5.84 -1.44
CA LYS A 9 7.73 -6.31 -2.42
C LYS A 9 8.30 -5.15 -3.23
N THR A 10 7.44 -4.25 -3.69
CA THR A 10 7.84 -3.06 -4.46
C THR A 10 8.71 -2.15 -3.61
N LEU A 11 8.34 -1.93 -2.35
CA LEU A 11 9.13 -1.10 -1.43
C LEU A 11 10.54 -1.68 -1.25
N ARG A 12 10.66 -2.98 -1.05
CA ARG A 12 11.97 -3.63 -0.88
C ARG A 12 12.84 -3.51 -2.12
N ALA A 13 12.23 -3.46 -3.30
CA ALA A 13 12.95 -3.31 -4.57
C ALA A 13 13.28 -1.85 -4.89
N SER A 14 12.73 -0.90 -4.14
CA SER A 14 12.94 0.53 -4.34
C SER A 14 14.08 1.04 -3.47
N ARG A 15 14.38 2.34 -3.62
CA ARG A 15 15.33 3.04 -2.74
C ARG A 15 14.67 3.55 -1.46
N GLU A 16 13.35 3.42 -1.36
CA GLU A 16 12.59 3.87 -0.20
C GLU A 16 12.53 2.79 0.87
N SER A 17 12.24 3.22 2.09
CA SER A 17 11.98 2.34 3.23
C SER A 17 10.80 2.94 4.00
N THR A 18 10.28 2.20 4.99
CA THR A 18 9.23 2.76 5.86
C THR A 18 9.71 4.04 6.54
N TYR A 19 10.98 4.08 6.91
CA TYR A 19 11.57 5.28 7.53
C TYR A 19 11.56 6.47 6.56
N THR A 20 12.00 6.29 5.31
CA THR A 20 12.04 7.39 4.34
C THR A 20 10.65 7.82 3.91
N LEU A 21 9.69 6.89 3.84
CA LEU A 21 8.30 7.24 3.56
C LEU A 21 7.74 8.19 4.62
N ILE A 22 8.02 7.92 5.88
CA ILE A 22 7.56 8.78 6.99
C ILE A 22 8.31 10.11 6.98
N LYS A 23 9.62 10.06 6.91
CA LYS A 23 10.47 11.24 7.08
C LYS A 23 10.44 12.17 5.88
N ASN A 24 10.55 11.63 4.67
CA ASN A 24 10.74 12.42 3.46
C ASN A 24 9.46 12.67 2.68
N HIS A 25 8.47 11.81 2.83
CA HIS A 25 7.24 11.86 2.03
C HIS A 25 5.99 12.08 2.87
N HIS A 26 6.15 12.28 4.17
CA HIS A 26 5.05 12.58 5.10
C HIS A 26 3.96 11.51 5.14
N ILE A 27 4.32 10.27 4.86
CA ILE A 27 3.40 9.14 5.03
C ILE A 27 3.31 8.83 6.52
N SER A 28 2.09 8.75 7.06
CA SER A 28 1.92 8.48 8.48
C SER A 28 2.20 7.02 8.84
N SER A 29 2.64 6.79 10.07
CA SER A 29 2.79 5.42 10.58
C SER A 29 1.45 4.69 10.62
N SER A 30 0.36 5.41 10.81
CA SER A 30 -1.00 4.87 10.75
C SER A 30 -1.31 4.29 9.37
N THR A 31 -0.89 4.99 8.30
CA THR A 31 -1.06 4.50 6.93
C THR A 31 -0.28 3.20 6.70
N LEU A 32 0.96 3.13 7.18
CA LEU A 32 1.77 1.93 7.06
C LEU A 32 1.17 0.77 7.85
N ASP A 33 0.57 1.04 8.99
CA ASP A 33 -0.11 0.03 9.78
C ASP A 33 -1.34 -0.53 9.03
N LYS A 34 -2.09 0.34 8.37
CA LYS A 34 -3.21 -0.08 7.52
C LYS A 34 -2.74 -1.00 6.38
N LEU A 35 -1.59 -0.68 5.79
CA LEU A 35 -1.00 -1.54 4.76
C LEU A 35 -0.64 -2.92 5.31
N ARG A 36 -0.10 -2.99 6.53
CA ARG A 36 0.24 -4.27 7.17
C ARG A 36 -0.99 -5.12 7.47
N LYS A 37 -2.10 -4.47 7.79
CA LYS A 37 -3.34 -5.14 8.21
C LYS A 37 -4.37 -5.26 7.09
N ASN A 38 -4.02 -4.89 5.87
CA ASN A 38 -4.90 -4.90 4.70
C ASN A 38 -6.20 -4.11 4.96
N LYS A 39 -6.08 -2.97 5.63
CA LYS A 39 -7.21 -2.10 5.91
C LYS A 39 -7.43 -1.11 4.76
N PRO A 40 -8.65 -0.56 4.64
CA PRO A 40 -8.94 0.40 3.58
C PRO A 40 -8.03 1.62 3.62
N LEU A 41 -7.62 2.06 2.43
CA LEU A 41 -6.92 3.32 2.21
C LEU A 41 -7.69 4.11 1.19
N ASN A 42 -7.63 5.44 1.29
CA ASN A 42 -8.24 6.24 0.24
C ASN A 42 -7.34 6.28 -1.00
N THR A 43 -7.95 6.58 -2.13
CA THR A 43 -7.24 6.57 -3.41
C THR A 43 -6.20 7.68 -3.52
N THR A 44 -6.36 8.78 -2.77
CA THR A 44 -5.35 9.84 -2.72
C THR A 44 -4.04 9.32 -2.16
N THR A 45 -4.10 8.57 -1.07
CA THR A 45 -2.92 7.94 -0.47
C THR A 45 -2.29 6.94 -1.41
N ILE A 46 -3.11 6.13 -2.08
CA ILE A 46 -2.63 5.16 -3.06
C ILE A 46 -1.93 5.86 -4.22
N ASN A 47 -2.50 6.96 -4.69
CA ASN A 47 -1.89 7.79 -5.72
C ASN A 47 -0.51 8.30 -5.30
N ASP A 48 -0.36 8.67 -4.04
CA ASP A 48 0.95 9.12 -3.53
C ASP A 48 2.00 8.01 -3.63
N PHE A 49 1.62 6.77 -3.37
CA PHE A 49 2.55 5.65 -3.51
C PHE A 49 2.96 5.42 -4.95
N PHE A 50 2.04 5.59 -5.92
CA PHE A 50 2.40 5.50 -7.34
C PHE A 50 3.46 6.54 -7.69
N ARG A 51 3.28 7.77 -7.21
CA ARG A 51 4.21 8.87 -7.47
C ARG A 51 5.56 8.63 -6.79
N ILE A 52 5.55 8.20 -5.53
CA ILE A 52 6.79 8.01 -4.75
C ILE A 52 7.59 6.82 -5.28
N LEU A 53 6.93 5.72 -5.58
CA LEU A 53 7.58 4.46 -5.97
C LEU A 53 7.66 4.26 -7.48
N HIS A 54 7.10 5.18 -8.26
CA HIS A 54 7.08 5.12 -9.73
C HIS A 54 6.54 3.78 -10.23
N CYS A 55 5.35 3.43 -9.76
CA CYS A 55 4.75 2.12 -10.03
C CYS A 55 3.27 2.23 -10.36
N ASN A 56 2.66 1.11 -10.69
CA ASN A 56 1.25 1.01 -11.07
C ASN A 56 0.45 0.26 -10.00
N VAL A 57 -0.87 0.13 -10.24
CA VAL A 57 -1.81 -0.49 -9.30
C VAL A 57 -1.36 -1.89 -8.86
N GLU A 58 -0.94 -2.72 -9.80
CA GLU A 58 -0.53 -4.10 -9.52
C GLU A 58 0.73 -4.20 -8.66
N HIS A 59 1.48 -3.10 -8.52
CA HIS A 59 2.67 -3.07 -7.68
C HIS A 59 2.37 -2.65 -6.25
N ILE A 60 1.12 -2.27 -5.96
CA ILE A 60 0.70 -1.80 -4.64
C ILE A 60 -0.28 -2.78 -4.01
N MET A 61 -1.23 -3.30 -4.79
CA MET A 61 -2.32 -4.11 -4.26
C MET A 61 -2.69 -5.24 -5.20
N ALA A 62 -3.39 -6.22 -4.63
CA ALA A 62 -3.95 -7.33 -5.39
C ALA A 62 -5.31 -7.68 -4.79
N TYR A 63 -6.19 -8.27 -5.61
CA TYR A 63 -7.44 -8.82 -5.12
C TYR A 63 -7.28 -10.33 -4.93
N VAL A 64 -7.69 -10.80 -3.75
CA VAL A 64 -7.80 -12.24 -3.50
C VAL A 64 -9.22 -12.52 -3.00
N PRO A 65 -9.86 -13.60 -3.50
CA PRO A 65 -11.18 -13.98 -2.99
C PRO A 65 -11.11 -14.30 -1.50
N SER A 66 -12.16 -13.94 -0.77
CA SER A 66 -12.23 -14.18 0.67
C SER A 66 -13.68 -14.40 1.08
N ASP A 67 -13.90 -15.35 1.99
CA ASP A 67 -15.21 -15.62 2.57
C ASP A 67 -15.73 -14.44 3.40
N GLN A 68 -14.85 -13.49 3.74
CA GLN A 68 -15.21 -12.30 4.50
C GLN A 68 -15.69 -11.16 3.63
N ASP A 69 -15.61 -11.29 2.30
CA ASP A 69 -16.16 -10.28 1.41
C ASP A 69 -17.69 -10.30 1.49
N GLN A 70 -18.29 -9.10 1.42
CA GLN A 70 -19.74 -9.01 1.47
C GLN A 70 -20.39 -9.63 0.23
N ALA A 71 -21.45 -10.39 0.45
CA ALA A 71 -22.32 -10.84 -0.63
C ALA A 71 -23.19 -9.66 -1.06
N LEU A 72 -23.13 -9.30 -2.31
CA LEU A 72 -23.89 -8.19 -2.87
C LEU A 72 -25.11 -8.72 -3.66
#